data_cb2d1e890dbd7e685d438176a2b8c073
#
_entry.id   cb2d1e890dbd7e685d438176a2b8c073
#
_cell.length_a   1.000
_cell.length_b   1.000
_cell.length_c   1.000
_cell.angle_alpha   90.00
_cell.angle_beta   90.00
_cell.angle_gamma   90.00
#
_symmetry.space_group_name_H-M   'P 1'
#
loop_
_entity.id
_entity.type
_entity.pdbx_description
1 polymer ?
#
loop_
_entity_poly.entity_id
_entity_poly.type
_entity_poly.pdbx_seq_one_letter_code
_entity_poly.pdbx_strand_id
1 'polypeptide(L)'
;PHHAAKIQFSRGNIGEALCLPTHPSEPFEVKYDKNGFRNEEDLTSVEIAVIGDSYVESQMMPASQLATTKLSRLMRMPVANLGQSGYGPQQELVVLKRYALPLHPKTVIWMFYEGNDLLNARDYADMVSLLRSNLDSLDSFWDRAFTKNVLSWFMRSRRECIPNPREKSQSARATVRDHEGKEHSLYINKEQSHSVNLTKQELDDLQTTISVIEEAYRLVQHEGVRFM
;
A
#
# COMPACT_ATOMS: atom_id res chain seq x y z
N PRO A 1 8.38 1.30 -16.07
CA PRO A 1 7.83 0.86 -17.35
C PRO A 1 6.31 1.02 -17.32
N HIS A 2 5.74 1.64 -18.36
CA HIS A 2 4.29 1.77 -18.50
C HIS A 2 3.63 0.39 -18.39
N HIS A 3 2.68 0.27 -17.50
CA HIS A 3 1.91 -0.95 -17.33
C HIS A 3 0.42 -0.60 -17.23
N ALA A 4 -0.39 -1.34 -17.96
CA ALA A 4 -1.84 -1.26 -17.85
C ALA A 4 -2.38 -2.69 -17.68
N ALA A 5 -3.28 -2.88 -16.74
CA ALA A 5 -3.93 -4.14 -16.49
C ALA A 5 -5.42 -3.94 -16.23
N LYS A 6 -6.23 -4.85 -16.75
CA LYS A 6 -7.65 -4.91 -16.41
C LYS A 6 -7.79 -5.78 -15.16
N ILE A 7 -8.35 -5.19 -14.11
CA ILE A 7 -8.49 -5.83 -12.80
C ILE A 7 -9.97 -6.02 -12.49
N GLN A 8 -10.28 -7.16 -11.90
CA GLN A 8 -11.58 -7.47 -11.33
C GLN A 8 -11.36 -8.18 -10.00
N PHE A 9 -11.91 -7.65 -8.94
CA PHE A 9 -11.85 -8.28 -7.62
C PHE A 9 -13.05 -9.20 -7.43
N SER A 10 -12.81 -10.39 -6.91
CA SER A 10 -13.87 -11.36 -6.61
C SER A 10 -14.33 -11.28 -5.15
N ARG A 11 -13.43 -10.92 -4.26
CA ARG A 11 -13.66 -10.74 -2.82
C ARG A 11 -12.45 -10.01 -2.20
N GLY A 12 -12.64 -9.40 -1.04
CA GLY A 12 -11.52 -8.79 -0.30
C GLY A 12 -10.67 -9.82 0.44
N ASN A 13 -9.52 -9.41 0.99
CA ASN A 13 -8.56 -10.28 1.67
C ASN A 13 -9.18 -11.13 2.80
N ILE A 14 -10.04 -10.53 3.63
CA ILE A 14 -10.76 -11.26 4.67
C ILE A 14 -11.72 -12.27 4.04
N GLY A 15 -12.40 -11.90 2.97
CA GLY A 15 -13.28 -12.80 2.23
C GLY A 15 -12.54 -14.01 1.64
N GLU A 16 -11.34 -13.80 1.12
CA GLU A 16 -10.45 -14.88 0.68
C GLU A 16 -10.01 -15.78 1.83
N ALA A 17 -9.54 -15.19 2.91
CA ALA A 17 -9.05 -15.92 4.09
C ALA A 17 -10.15 -16.73 4.78
N LEU A 18 -11.40 -16.29 4.71
CA LEU A 18 -12.57 -16.98 5.30
C LEU A 18 -13.34 -17.83 4.29
N CYS A 19 -12.90 -17.93 3.03
CA CYS A 19 -13.59 -18.68 1.98
C CYS A 19 -15.05 -18.23 1.75
N LEU A 20 -15.32 -16.94 1.86
CA LEU A 20 -16.66 -16.41 1.66
C LEU A 20 -17.06 -16.46 0.18
N PRO A 21 -18.38 -16.43 -0.13
CA PRO A 21 -18.85 -16.33 -1.50
C PRO A 21 -18.22 -15.15 -2.26
N THR A 22 -17.97 -15.33 -3.54
CA THR A 22 -17.44 -14.28 -4.40
C THR A 22 -18.52 -13.29 -4.79
N HIS A 23 -18.17 -12.01 -4.72
CA HIS A 23 -18.99 -10.92 -5.23
C HIS A 23 -18.09 -10.11 -6.16
N PRO A 24 -17.99 -10.51 -7.45
CA PRO A 24 -17.08 -9.86 -8.38
C PRO A 24 -17.43 -8.38 -8.55
N SER A 25 -16.42 -7.52 -8.48
CA SER A 25 -16.57 -6.11 -8.83
C SER A 25 -16.73 -5.96 -10.35
N GLU A 26 -17.22 -4.81 -10.79
CA GLU A 26 -17.08 -4.44 -12.19
C GLU A 26 -15.59 -4.33 -12.53
N PRO A 27 -15.16 -4.88 -13.69
CA PRO A 27 -13.77 -4.79 -14.09
C PRO A 27 -13.39 -3.35 -14.45
N PHE A 28 -12.20 -2.92 -14.04
CA PHE A 28 -11.66 -1.61 -14.37
C PHE A 28 -10.19 -1.69 -14.77
N GLU A 29 -9.72 -0.67 -15.48
CA GLU A 29 -8.34 -0.57 -15.90
C GLU A 29 -7.50 0.15 -14.84
N VAL A 30 -6.33 -0.40 -14.57
CA VAL A 30 -5.30 0.21 -13.72
C VAL A 30 -4.09 0.53 -14.60
N LYS A 31 -3.64 1.77 -14.55
CA LYS A 31 -2.47 2.24 -15.29
C LYS A 31 -1.38 2.72 -14.33
N TYR A 32 -0.15 2.48 -14.73
CA TYR A 32 1.06 2.97 -14.06
C TYR A 32 1.93 3.72 -15.06
N ASP A 33 2.51 4.81 -14.60
CA ASP A 33 3.46 5.61 -15.38
C ASP A 33 4.81 4.89 -15.57
N LYS A 34 5.75 5.54 -16.25
CA LYS A 34 7.11 4.99 -16.51
C LYS A 34 7.88 4.66 -15.24
N ASN A 35 7.57 5.30 -14.13
CA ASN A 35 8.23 5.09 -12.84
C ASN A 35 7.55 4.01 -11.98
N GLY A 36 6.38 3.52 -12.42
CA GLY A 36 5.61 2.50 -11.73
C GLY A 36 4.64 3.06 -10.68
N PHE A 37 4.35 4.34 -10.71
CA PHE A 37 3.32 4.95 -9.87
C PHE A 37 1.98 5.03 -10.59
N ARG A 38 0.91 5.09 -9.82
CA ARG A 38 -0.44 5.04 -10.33
C ARG A 38 -0.93 6.38 -10.87
N ASN A 39 -0.29 6.82 -11.95
CA ASN A 39 -0.68 7.95 -12.75
C ASN A 39 -1.11 7.48 -14.14
N GLU A 40 -2.08 8.16 -14.77
CA GLU A 40 -2.57 7.80 -16.10
C GLU A 40 -1.57 8.17 -17.20
N GLU A 41 -0.68 9.12 -16.91
CA GLU A 41 0.34 9.63 -17.83
C GLU A 41 1.65 9.96 -17.09
N ASP A 42 2.74 10.12 -17.85
CA ASP A 42 4.02 10.54 -17.30
C ASP A 42 3.98 12.01 -16.90
N LEU A 43 4.23 12.24 -15.62
CA LEU A 43 4.27 13.60 -15.08
C LEU A 43 5.68 14.16 -15.18
N THR A 44 5.80 15.44 -15.59
CA THR A 44 7.05 16.20 -15.64
C THR A 44 7.09 17.31 -14.61
N SER A 45 5.94 17.82 -14.19
CA SER A 45 5.77 18.78 -13.10
C SER A 45 4.38 18.67 -12.51
N VAL A 46 4.24 18.98 -11.21
CA VAL A 46 2.96 18.95 -10.51
C VAL A 46 2.87 20.08 -9.49
N GLU A 47 1.66 20.47 -9.11
CA GLU A 47 1.44 21.41 -8.01
C GLU A 47 1.47 20.69 -6.65
N ILE A 48 0.99 19.46 -6.62
CA ILE A 48 0.91 18.66 -5.41
C ILE A 48 1.44 17.25 -5.70
N ALA A 49 2.35 16.78 -4.86
CA ALA A 49 2.78 15.38 -4.84
C ALA A 49 2.24 14.70 -3.58
N VAL A 50 1.57 13.56 -3.73
CA VAL A 50 1.05 12.76 -2.61
C VAL A 50 1.88 11.50 -2.52
N ILE A 51 2.57 11.30 -1.41
CA ILE A 51 3.35 10.10 -1.09
C ILE A 51 2.65 9.31 0.01
N GLY A 52 2.90 8.01 0.07
CA GLY A 52 2.34 7.09 1.05
C GLY A 52 2.33 5.65 0.55
N ASP A 53 1.60 4.82 1.25
CA ASP A 53 1.51 3.37 1.06
C ASP A 53 0.39 2.94 0.09
N SER A 54 -0.22 1.79 0.38
CA SER A 54 -1.34 1.20 -0.36
C SER A 54 -2.61 2.07 -0.35
N TYR A 55 -2.79 2.92 0.66
CA TYR A 55 -3.95 3.83 0.72
C TYR A 55 -3.83 4.96 -0.31
N VAL A 56 -2.62 5.41 -0.62
CA VAL A 56 -2.36 6.39 -1.69
C VAL A 56 -2.41 5.70 -3.05
N GLU A 57 -1.75 4.55 -3.22
CA GLU A 57 -1.77 3.77 -4.46
C GLU A 57 -3.19 3.35 -4.82
N SER A 58 -3.96 2.86 -3.83
CA SER A 58 -5.37 2.46 -3.97
C SER A 58 -5.64 1.55 -5.18
N GLN A 59 -4.90 0.44 -5.30
CA GLN A 59 -5.00 -0.51 -6.44
C GLN A 59 -6.43 -1.04 -6.66
N MET A 60 -7.23 -1.11 -5.60
CA MET A 60 -8.57 -1.68 -5.63
C MET A 60 -9.66 -0.72 -6.13
N MET A 61 -9.27 0.47 -6.59
CA MET A 61 -10.21 1.51 -7.03
C MET A 61 -9.94 1.93 -8.46
N PRO A 62 -10.98 2.24 -9.27
CA PRO A 62 -10.77 2.85 -10.57
C PRO A 62 -10.14 4.24 -10.43
N ALA A 63 -9.36 4.66 -11.44
CA ALA A 63 -8.61 5.92 -11.42
C ALA A 63 -9.51 7.14 -11.10
N SER A 64 -10.74 7.14 -11.56
CA SER A 64 -11.71 8.23 -11.29
C SER A 64 -12.10 8.39 -9.82
N GLN A 65 -11.86 7.37 -9.00
CA GLN A 65 -12.21 7.35 -7.58
C GLN A 65 -11.01 7.63 -6.65
N LEU A 66 -9.79 7.64 -7.18
CA LEU A 66 -8.59 7.95 -6.41
C LEU A 66 -8.68 9.32 -5.74
N ALA A 67 -8.20 9.41 -4.50
CA ALA A 67 -8.13 10.67 -3.75
C ALA A 67 -7.32 11.73 -4.53
N THR A 68 -6.19 11.34 -5.11
CA THR A 68 -5.32 12.20 -5.93
C THR A 68 -6.03 12.71 -7.18
N THR A 69 -6.77 11.86 -7.88
CA THR A 69 -7.56 12.27 -9.07
C THR A 69 -8.70 13.23 -8.69
N LYS A 70 -9.38 12.95 -7.58
CA LYS A 70 -10.44 13.85 -7.07
C LYS A 70 -9.86 15.18 -6.64
N LEU A 71 -8.72 15.18 -5.93
CA LEU A 71 -8.02 16.39 -5.52
C LEU A 71 -7.60 17.22 -6.73
N SER A 72 -7.01 16.59 -7.75
CA SER A 72 -6.62 17.24 -9.00
C SER A 72 -7.80 17.94 -9.67
N ARG A 73 -8.95 17.27 -9.74
CA ARG A 73 -10.19 17.86 -10.33
C ARG A 73 -10.73 19.02 -9.49
N LEU A 74 -10.78 18.87 -8.18
CA LEU A 74 -11.28 19.92 -7.27
C LEU A 74 -10.42 21.17 -7.32
N MET A 75 -9.10 20.99 -7.27
CA MET A 75 -8.13 22.08 -7.26
C MET A 75 -7.84 22.63 -8.67
N ARG A 76 -8.22 21.89 -9.73
CA ARG A 76 -7.86 22.17 -11.13
C ARG A 76 -6.34 22.30 -11.32
N MET A 77 -5.60 21.46 -10.66
CA MET A 77 -4.14 21.44 -10.64
C MET A 77 -3.62 20.00 -10.81
N PRO A 78 -2.46 19.79 -11.44
CA PRO A 78 -1.86 18.46 -11.54
C PRO A 78 -1.42 17.96 -10.17
N VAL A 79 -1.85 16.75 -9.83
CA VAL A 79 -1.53 16.05 -8.58
C VAL A 79 -0.91 14.70 -8.92
N ALA A 80 0.29 14.44 -8.42
CA ALA A 80 0.94 13.14 -8.56
C ALA A 80 0.47 12.17 -7.48
N ASN A 81 0.12 10.96 -7.88
CA ASN A 81 0.01 9.81 -6.99
C ASN A 81 1.37 9.11 -6.96
N LEU A 82 2.04 9.14 -5.83
CA LEU A 82 3.34 8.48 -5.61
C LEU A 82 3.24 7.45 -4.47
N GLY A 83 2.06 6.88 -4.27
CA GLY A 83 1.83 5.79 -3.35
C GLY A 83 2.32 4.46 -3.89
N GLN A 84 2.78 3.60 -2.98
CA GLN A 84 3.23 2.26 -3.30
C GLN A 84 2.89 1.29 -2.19
N SER A 85 2.14 0.24 -2.49
CA SER A 85 1.73 -0.79 -1.53
C SER A 85 2.92 -1.45 -0.84
N GLY A 86 2.84 -1.55 0.47
CA GLY A 86 3.87 -2.20 1.30
C GLY A 86 5.09 -1.32 1.59
N TYR A 87 5.09 -0.05 1.16
CA TYR A 87 6.12 0.89 1.55
C TYR A 87 5.86 1.39 2.97
N GLY A 88 6.96 1.62 3.68
CA GLY A 88 6.98 2.30 4.96
C GLY A 88 7.79 3.59 4.87
N PRO A 89 7.92 4.34 5.98
CA PRO A 89 8.48 5.69 5.99
C PRO A 89 9.85 5.83 5.34
N GLN A 90 10.75 4.85 5.50
CA GLN A 90 12.09 4.89 4.90
C GLN A 90 12.03 4.81 3.37
N GLN A 91 11.16 3.98 2.83
CA GLN A 91 10.97 3.83 1.36
C GLN A 91 10.24 5.04 0.80
N GLU A 92 9.27 5.57 1.53
CA GLU A 92 8.53 6.78 1.17
C GLU A 92 9.43 8.02 1.16
N LEU A 93 10.42 8.11 2.05
CA LEU A 93 11.47 9.12 2.00
C LEU A 93 12.31 9.03 0.71
N VAL A 94 12.59 7.81 0.25
CA VAL A 94 13.25 7.60 -1.06
C VAL A 94 12.36 8.06 -2.20
N VAL A 95 11.05 7.77 -2.12
CA VAL A 95 10.07 8.26 -3.11
C VAL A 95 10.05 9.79 -3.12
N LEU A 96 10.03 10.43 -1.96
CA LEU A 96 10.13 11.89 -1.85
C LEU A 96 11.34 12.43 -2.59
N LYS A 97 12.53 11.90 -2.30
CA LYS A 97 13.79 12.38 -2.87
C LYS A 97 13.91 12.15 -4.37
N ARG A 98 13.51 10.95 -4.84
CA ARG A 98 13.77 10.52 -6.22
C ARG A 98 12.66 10.84 -7.20
N TYR A 99 11.43 10.97 -6.73
CA TYR A 99 10.26 11.07 -7.61
C TYR A 99 9.39 12.28 -7.31
N ALA A 100 9.18 12.66 -6.04
CA ALA A 100 8.33 13.79 -5.72
C ALA A 100 9.03 15.14 -5.99
N LEU A 101 10.20 15.38 -5.40
CA LEU A 101 10.90 16.65 -5.54
C LEU A 101 11.32 16.97 -6.98
N PRO A 102 11.75 16.01 -7.83
CA PRO A 102 12.03 16.28 -9.24
C PRO A 102 10.83 16.71 -10.08
N LEU A 103 9.60 16.55 -9.57
CA LEU A 103 8.38 17.08 -10.19
C LEU A 103 8.12 18.56 -9.82
N HIS A 104 8.99 19.19 -9.02
CA HIS A 104 8.89 20.57 -8.57
C HIS A 104 7.54 20.94 -7.95
N PRO A 105 6.99 20.14 -7.01
CA PRO A 105 5.70 20.41 -6.38
C PRO A 105 5.78 21.68 -5.52
N LYS A 106 4.66 22.39 -5.40
CA LYS A 106 4.53 23.46 -4.38
C LYS A 106 4.12 22.88 -3.02
N THR A 107 3.52 21.72 -3.03
CA THR A 107 3.08 21.03 -1.81
C THR A 107 3.36 19.54 -1.91
N VAL A 108 3.95 18.98 -0.87
CA VAL A 108 4.04 17.54 -0.64
C VAL A 108 3.07 17.17 0.46
N ILE A 109 2.20 16.21 0.19
CA ILE A 109 1.31 15.59 1.18
C ILE A 109 1.86 14.20 1.46
N TRP A 110 2.23 13.94 2.72
CA TRP A 110 2.61 12.61 3.16
C TRP A 110 1.47 11.97 3.95
N MET A 111 0.84 10.97 3.34
CA MET A 111 -0.24 10.22 3.98
C MET A 111 0.36 9.08 4.79
N PHE A 112 0.55 9.32 6.07
CA PHE A 112 1.00 8.33 7.04
C PHE A 112 -0.19 7.56 7.59
N TYR A 113 -0.10 6.21 7.60
CA TYR A 113 -1.10 5.35 8.20
C TYR A 113 -0.53 4.60 9.40
N GLU A 114 -0.93 5.00 10.60
CA GLU A 114 -0.43 4.44 11.87
C GLU A 114 -0.67 2.93 12.02
N GLY A 115 -1.63 2.36 11.26
CA GLY A 115 -2.01 0.96 11.36
C GLY A 115 -0.96 -0.02 10.84
N ASN A 116 -0.13 0.38 9.87
CA ASN A 116 0.89 -0.49 9.27
C ASN A 116 2.25 0.17 9.04
N ASP A 117 2.34 1.50 8.91
CA ASP A 117 3.60 2.17 8.58
C ASP A 117 4.69 1.95 9.65
N LEU A 118 4.31 1.85 10.92
CA LEU A 118 5.24 1.49 11.99
C LEU A 118 5.79 0.06 11.82
N LEU A 119 4.94 -0.90 11.42
CA LEU A 119 5.34 -2.27 11.13
C LEU A 119 6.20 -2.33 9.87
N ASN A 120 5.82 -1.60 8.83
CA ASN A 120 6.57 -1.53 7.57
C ASN A 120 7.96 -0.90 7.77
N ALA A 121 8.12 0.02 8.73
CA ALA A 121 9.42 0.55 9.12
C ALA A 121 10.35 -0.54 9.66
N ARG A 122 9.82 -1.46 10.48
CA ARG A 122 10.55 -2.63 10.98
C ARG A 122 10.88 -3.61 9.87
N ASP A 123 9.87 -3.99 9.08
CA ASP A 123 10.02 -4.95 7.98
C ASP A 123 11.10 -4.48 6.98
N TYR A 124 11.19 -3.18 6.74
CA TYR A 124 12.25 -2.60 5.91
C TYR A 124 13.63 -2.79 6.55
N ALA A 125 13.78 -2.54 7.84
CA ALA A 125 15.04 -2.72 8.55
C ALA A 125 15.49 -4.18 8.54
N ASP A 126 14.56 -5.11 8.77
CA ASP A 126 14.78 -6.56 8.72
C ASP A 126 15.17 -7.00 7.31
N MET A 127 14.47 -6.52 6.28
CA MET A 127 14.80 -6.81 4.88
C MET A 127 16.21 -6.32 4.52
N VAL A 128 16.57 -5.11 4.90
CA VAL A 128 17.93 -4.57 4.65
C VAL A 128 18.99 -5.40 5.37
N SER A 129 18.73 -5.82 6.60
CA SER A 129 19.61 -6.71 7.36
C SER A 129 19.80 -8.06 6.67
N LEU A 130 18.70 -8.69 6.24
CA LEU A 130 18.71 -9.94 5.48
C LEU A 130 19.45 -9.80 4.14
N LEU A 131 19.23 -8.73 3.40
CA LEU A 131 19.93 -8.48 2.14
C LEU A 131 21.45 -8.35 2.37
N ARG A 132 21.85 -7.68 3.44
CA ARG A 132 23.29 -7.54 3.80
C ARG A 132 23.91 -8.87 4.22
N SER A 133 23.19 -9.71 4.94
CA SER A 133 23.67 -11.02 5.38
C SER A 133 23.68 -12.06 4.25
N ASN A 134 22.78 -11.95 3.27
CA ASN A 134 22.61 -12.91 2.19
C ASN A 134 23.31 -12.52 0.88
N LEU A 135 24.02 -11.38 0.85
CA LEU A 135 24.85 -11.04 -0.32
C LEU A 135 25.95 -12.08 -0.57
N ASP A 136 26.32 -12.86 0.46
CA ASP A 136 27.29 -13.96 0.37
C ASP A 136 26.68 -15.35 0.10
N SER A 137 25.37 -15.51 0.23
CA SER A 137 24.64 -16.74 -0.10
C SER A 137 23.79 -16.50 -1.35
N LEU A 138 24.29 -16.96 -2.48
CA LEU A 138 23.50 -17.09 -3.70
C LEU A 138 22.29 -17.94 -3.39
N ASP A 139 21.17 -17.26 -3.11
CA ASP A 139 19.90 -17.88 -2.84
C ASP A 139 19.58 -18.96 -3.85
N SER A 140 19.26 -20.04 -3.29
CA SER A 140 19.16 -21.32 -3.86
C SER A 140 18.38 -21.25 -5.18
N PHE A 141 19.02 -21.78 -6.23
CA PHE A 141 18.42 -22.13 -7.51
C PHE A 141 17.00 -22.75 -7.35
N TRP A 142 16.78 -23.44 -6.22
CA TRP A 142 15.51 -24.07 -5.86
C TRP A 142 14.37 -23.09 -5.60
N ASP A 143 14.61 -21.89 -5.09
CA ASP A 143 13.53 -20.90 -4.82
C ASP A 143 13.03 -20.25 -6.11
N ARG A 144 13.84 -20.25 -7.15
CA ARG A 144 13.50 -19.76 -8.49
C ARG A 144 13.05 -20.87 -9.45
N ALA A 145 13.06 -22.14 -9.03
CA ALA A 145 12.73 -23.25 -9.89
C ALA A 145 11.28 -23.16 -10.40
N PHE A 146 11.13 -22.94 -11.70
CA PHE A 146 9.82 -22.87 -12.38
C PHE A 146 8.94 -24.10 -12.06
N THR A 147 9.53 -25.29 -12.01
CA THR A 147 8.85 -26.55 -11.71
C THR A 147 8.22 -26.57 -10.31
N LYS A 148 8.93 -26.06 -9.30
CA LYS A 148 8.41 -25.93 -7.92
C LYS A 148 7.20 -24.97 -7.89
N ASN A 149 7.31 -23.84 -8.56
CA ASN A 149 6.26 -22.83 -8.60
C ASN A 149 5.02 -23.31 -9.35
N VAL A 150 5.19 -24.00 -10.48
CA VAL A 150 4.09 -24.63 -11.23
C VAL A 150 3.44 -25.73 -10.42
N LEU A 151 4.21 -26.60 -9.76
CA LEU A 151 3.66 -27.68 -8.94
C LEU A 151 2.90 -27.12 -7.72
N SER A 152 3.44 -26.10 -7.06
CA SER A 152 2.74 -25.47 -5.93
C SER A 152 1.48 -24.71 -6.38
N TRP A 153 1.49 -24.06 -7.54
CA TRP A 153 0.31 -23.47 -8.15
C TRP A 153 -0.77 -24.53 -8.46
N PHE A 154 -0.38 -25.63 -9.09
CA PHE A 154 -1.29 -26.71 -9.43
C PHE A 154 -1.90 -27.39 -8.17
N MET A 155 -1.11 -27.58 -7.12
CA MET A 155 -1.61 -28.12 -5.86
C MET A 155 -2.55 -27.13 -5.15
N ARG A 156 -2.26 -25.81 -5.22
CA ARG A 156 -3.13 -24.78 -4.64
C ARG A 156 -4.45 -24.65 -5.40
N SER A 157 -4.42 -24.71 -6.73
CA SER A 157 -5.61 -24.55 -7.57
C SER A 157 -6.64 -25.67 -7.40
N ARG A 158 -6.23 -26.83 -6.87
CA ARG A 158 -7.09 -28.00 -6.62
C ARG A 158 -7.53 -28.15 -5.16
N ARG A 159 -7.04 -27.32 -4.24
CA ARG A 159 -7.46 -27.40 -2.85
C ARG A 159 -8.78 -26.67 -2.68
N GLU A 160 -9.72 -27.32 -2.00
CA GLU A 160 -10.87 -26.64 -1.44
C GLU A 160 -10.36 -25.50 -0.54
N CYS A 161 -11.04 -24.37 -0.61
CA CYS A 161 -10.67 -23.25 0.22
C CYS A 161 -10.88 -23.61 1.71
N ILE A 162 -9.81 -23.62 2.48
CA ILE A 162 -9.86 -23.88 3.93
C ILE A 162 -9.76 -22.52 4.62
N PRO A 163 -10.79 -22.13 5.41
CA PRO A 163 -10.74 -20.87 6.15
C PRO A 163 -9.52 -20.80 7.07
N ASN A 164 -8.80 -19.67 7.01
CA ASN A 164 -7.67 -19.43 7.90
C ASN A 164 -8.17 -19.34 9.36
N PRO A 165 -7.74 -20.25 10.28
CA PRO A 165 -8.22 -20.24 11.66
C PRO A 165 -7.92 -18.95 12.40
N ARG A 166 -6.78 -18.32 12.11
CA ARG A 166 -6.36 -17.04 12.71
C ARG A 166 -7.29 -15.92 12.29
N GLU A 167 -7.53 -15.76 11.01
CA GLU A 167 -8.45 -14.76 10.47
C GLU A 167 -9.87 -14.96 10.97
N LYS A 168 -10.32 -16.22 11.09
CA LYS A 168 -11.63 -16.55 11.64
C LYS A 168 -11.78 -16.11 13.10
N SER A 169 -10.74 -16.26 13.92
CA SER A 169 -10.75 -15.84 15.33
C SER A 169 -10.67 -14.32 15.48
N GLN A 170 -10.00 -13.64 14.55
CA GLN A 170 -9.75 -12.20 14.56
C GLN A 170 -10.84 -11.39 13.84
N SER A 171 -11.73 -12.05 13.10
CA SER A 171 -12.80 -11.37 12.37
C SER A 171 -14.09 -11.31 13.17
N ALA A 172 -14.79 -10.18 13.06
CA ALA A 172 -16.17 -10.04 13.52
C ALA A 172 -17.09 -9.78 12.33
N ARG A 173 -18.29 -10.39 12.35
CA ARG A 173 -19.33 -10.08 11.38
C ARG A 173 -20.14 -8.90 11.88
N ALA A 174 -20.26 -7.85 11.09
CA ALA A 174 -21.17 -6.74 11.32
C ALA A 174 -22.24 -6.71 10.21
N THR A 175 -23.46 -6.33 10.57
CA THR A 175 -24.51 -6.06 9.58
C THR A 175 -24.70 -4.56 9.51
N VAL A 176 -24.57 -4.00 8.32
CA VAL A 176 -24.80 -2.58 8.03
C VAL A 176 -25.94 -2.45 7.03
N ARG A 177 -26.68 -1.35 7.11
CA ARG A 177 -27.71 -1.01 6.13
C ARG A 177 -27.21 0.14 5.27
N ASP A 178 -27.39 0.01 3.96
CA ASP A 178 -27.12 1.11 3.04
C ASP A 178 -28.27 2.16 3.06
N HIS A 179 -28.11 3.19 2.27
CA HIS A 179 -29.09 4.29 2.16
C HIS A 179 -30.43 3.82 1.56
N GLU A 180 -30.48 2.67 0.89
CA GLU A 180 -31.69 2.04 0.36
C GLU A 180 -32.34 1.09 1.38
N GLY A 181 -31.74 0.93 2.55
CA GLY A 181 -32.22 0.04 3.63
C GLY A 181 -31.85 -1.43 3.46
N LYS A 182 -31.04 -1.77 2.46
CA LYS A 182 -30.56 -3.12 2.21
C LYS A 182 -29.45 -3.51 3.19
N GLU A 183 -29.57 -4.71 3.74
CA GLU A 183 -28.59 -5.23 4.70
C GLU A 183 -27.40 -5.86 3.99
N HIS A 184 -26.20 -5.47 4.41
CA HIS A 184 -24.94 -6.02 3.97
C HIS A 184 -24.18 -6.59 5.16
N SER A 185 -23.56 -7.76 4.97
CA SER A 185 -22.67 -8.34 5.95
C SER A 185 -21.24 -7.93 5.66
N LEU A 186 -20.61 -7.26 6.61
CA LEU A 186 -19.19 -6.90 6.58
C LEU A 186 -18.42 -7.76 7.57
N TYR A 187 -17.19 -8.09 7.21
CA TYR A 187 -16.25 -8.75 8.11
C TYR A 187 -15.17 -7.71 8.48
N ILE A 188 -15.00 -7.50 9.77
CA ILE A 188 -14.11 -6.50 10.36
C ILE A 188 -13.02 -7.22 11.12
N ASN A 189 -11.76 -6.83 10.92
CA ASN A 189 -10.67 -7.31 11.76
C ASN A 189 -10.77 -6.68 13.15
N LYS A 190 -10.78 -7.51 14.20
CA LYS A 190 -10.88 -7.06 15.60
C LYS A 190 -9.58 -6.47 16.14
N GLU A 191 -8.44 -6.83 15.55
CA GLU A 191 -7.11 -6.45 16.06
C GLU A 191 -6.64 -5.05 15.65
N GLN A 192 -7.44 -4.30 14.89
CA GLN A 192 -7.09 -2.91 14.57
C GLN A 192 -7.33 -1.92 15.72
N SER A 193 -7.70 -2.40 16.91
CA SER A 193 -7.68 -1.56 18.11
C SER A 193 -6.30 -1.65 18.75
N HIS A 194 -5.41 -0.74 18.39
CA HIS A 194 -4.11 -0.63 19.03
C HIS A 194 -4.29 -0.35 20.54
N SER A 195 -3.55 -1.10 21.37
CA SER A 195 -3.49 -0.78 22.79
C SER A 195 -2.83 0.57 22.97
N VAL A 196 -3.35 1.37 23.90
CA VAL A 196 -2.75 2.68 24.26
C VAL A 196 -1.31 2.53 24.81
N ASN A 197 -0.92 1.31 25.20
CA ASN A 197 0.40 0.99 25.72
C ASN A 197 1.26 0.36 24.64
N LEU A 198 2.16 1.14 24.06
CA LEU A 198 3.15 0.67 23.10
C LEU A 198 4.19 -0.21 23.79
N THR A 199 4.57 -1.30 23.16
CA THR A 199 5.71 -2.11 23.54
C THR A 199 7.01 -1.33 23.32
N LYS A 200 8.13 -1.78 23.94
CA LYS A 200 9.43 -1.16 23.70
C LYS A 200 9.81 -1.16 22.21
N GLN A 201 9.52 -2.25 21.51
CA GLN A 201 9.79 -2.35 20.08
C GLN A 201 8.98 -1.35 19.27
N GLU A 202 7.69 -1.17 19.56
CA GLU A 202 6.84 -0.18 18.88
C GLU A 202 7.28 1.26 19.16
N LEU A 203 7.87 1.52 20.33
CA LEU A 203 8.48 2.81 20.64
C LEU A 203 9.74 3.06 19.81
N ASP A 204 10.59 2.04 19.62
CA ASP A 204 11.79 2.12 18.79
C ASP A 204 11.41 2.33 17.31
N ASP A 205 10.37 1.64 16.82
CA ASP A 205 9.84 1.81 15.46
C ASP A 205 9.25 3.22 15.27
N LEU A 206 8.52 3.71 16.27
CA LEU A 206 7.98 5.08 16.26
C LEU A 206 9.10 6.13 16.24
N GLN A 207 10.16 5.95 17.04
CA GLN A 207 11.30 6.85 17.05
C GLN A 207 12.01 6.88 15.68
N THR A 208 12.16 5.73 15.05
CA THR A 208 12.70 5.62 13.69
C THR A 208 11.82 6.37 12.70
N THR A 209 10.52 6.14 12.76
CA THR A 209 9.53 6.82 11.89
C THR A 209 9.58 8.33 12.06
N ILE A 210 9.58 8.83 13.30
CA ILE A 210 9.68 10.27 13.59
C ILE A 210 10.94 10.86 12.96
N SER A 211 12.09 10.22 13.13
CA SER A 211 13.36 10.72 12.57
C SER A 211 13.35 10.78 11.04
N VAL A 212 12.67 9.84 10.38
CA VAL A 212 12.50 9.84 8.91
C VAL A 212 11.58 10.98 8.47
N ILE A 213 10.47 11.21 9.18
CA ILE A 213 9.54 12.30 8.88
C ILE A 213 10.23 13.66 9.10
N GLU A 214 11.03 13.81 10.16
CA GLU A 214 11.83 15.02 10.40
C GLU A 214 12.86 15.27 9.31
N GLU A 215 13.50 14.23 8.78
CA GLU A 215 14.42 14.35 7.64
C GLU A 215 13.66 14.83 6.40
N ALA A 216 12.50 14.23 6.11
CA ALA A 216 11.64 14.64 5.01
C ALA A 216 11.21 16.10 5.14
N TYR A 217 10.76 16.50 6.32
CA TYR A 217 10.37 17.88 6.61
C TYR A 217 11.51 18.88 6.33
N ARG A 218 12.71 18.59 6.86
CA ARG A 218 13.88 19.45 6.63
C ARG A 218 14.23 19.56 5.15
N LEU A 219 14.17 18.46 4.43
CA LEU A 219 14.45 18.42 3.00
C LEU A 219 13.44 19.26 2.21
N VAL A 220 12.14 19.08 2.48
CA VAL A 220 11.07 19.80 1.79
C VAL A 220 11.14 21.31 2.10
N GLN A 221 11.46 21.69 3.35
CA GLN A 221 11.66 23.07 3.75
C GLN A 221 12.85 23.73 3.03
N HIS A 222 13.96 23.00 2.85
CA HIS A 222 15.13 23.49 2.12
C HIS A 222 14.77 23.81 0.66
N GLU A 223 13.90 23.05 0.05
CA GLU A 223 13.42 23.25 -1.32
C GLU A 223 12.30 24.32 -1.40
N GLY A 224 11.92 24.93 -0.29
CA GLY A 224 10.85 25.93 -0.24
C GLY A 224 9.46 25.38 -0.54
N VAL A 225 9.26 24.09 -0.36
CA VAL A 225 8.00 23.37 -0.63
C VAL A 225 7.19 23.25 0.66
N ARG A 226 5.87 23.35 0.57
CA ARG A 226 4.99 23.11 1.71
C ARG A 226 4.90 21.61 2.01
N PHE A 227 5.02 21.25 3.28
CA PHE A 227 4.85 19.87 3.77
C PHE A 227 3.58 19.73 4.61
N MET A 228 2.80 18.69 4.35
CA MET A 228 1.54 18.40 5.05
C MET A 228 1.45 16.92 5.38
#